data_b08cfc16c7df099bd6a2bd1754ac7a44
#
_entry.id   b08cfc16c7df099bd6a2bd1754ac7a44
#
_cell.length_a   1.000
_cell.length_b   1.000
_cell.length_c   1.000
_cell.angle_alpha   90.00
_cell.angle_beta   90.00
_cell.angle_gamma   90.00
#
_symmetry.space_group_name_H-M   'P 1'
#
loop_
_entity.id
_entity.type
_entity.pdbx_description
1 polymer ?
#
loop_
_entity_poly.entity_id
_entity_poly.type
_entity_poly.pdbx_seq_one_letter_code
_entity_poly.pdbx_strand_id
1 'polypeptide(L)'
;MRNPLVAGIARAIASVGLYALRFNFRGVGLSAGEWTGGLAEVDDLDLAIADARALAGGLPLALSGFSFGAVTTLRWLAQGGRADAVALAGVPLRSATFQPEQLPPVPDGTFIVAAELDQFGTAAELRAAYPRARIVALTGVDHFFGEKRNEVGVLIAEQIAQDLRLD
;
A
#
# COMPACT_ATOMS: atom_id res chain seq x y z
N MET A 1 8.45 6.41 12.28
CA MET A 1 7.36 6.48 11.28
C MET A 1 6.18 7.24 11.88
N ARG A 2 5.81 8.40 11.29
CA ARG A 2 4.80 9.33 11.88
C ARG A 2 3.53 9.49 11.03
N ASN A 3 3.41 8.77 9.87
CA ASN A 3 2.20 8.86 9.06
C ASN A 3 1.02 8.22 9.81
N PRO A 4 -0.05 9.00 10.15
CA PRO A 4 -1.14 8.50 10.98
C PRO A 4 -2.00 7.45 10.25
N LEU A 5 -2.16 7.55 8.92
CA LEU A 5 -2.89 6.56 8.13
C LEU A 5 -2.17 5.22 8.13
N VAL A 6 -0.86 5.20 7.82
CA VAL A 6 -0.06 3.96 7.85
C VAL A 6 -0.05 3.33 9.24
N ALA A 7 -0.01 4.16 10.29
CA ALA A 7 -0.12 3.66 11.67
C ALA A 7 -1.51 3.08 11.97
N GLY A 8 -2.57 3.69 11.43
CA GLY A 8 -3.95 3.21 11.54
C GLY A 8 -4.14 1.87 10.83
N ILE A 9 -3.67 1.75 9.59
CA ILE A 9 -3.71 0.51 8.82
C ILE A 9 -3.01 -0.62 9.58
N ALA A 10 -1.79 -0.38 10.08
CA ALA A 10 -1.06 -1.41 10.82
C ALA A 10 -1.76 -1.86 12.11
N ARG A 11 -2.40 -0.94 12.83
CA ARG A 11 -3.21 -1.31 14.01
C ARG A 11 -4.45 -2.13 13.64
N ALA A 12 -5.13 -1.76 12.55
CA ALA A 12 -6.28 -2.51 12.07
C ALA A 12 -5.89 -3.93 11.63
N ILE A 13 -4.78 -4.07 10.89
CA ILE A 13 -4.22 -5.38 10.52
C ILE A 13 -3.89 -6.22 11.77
N ALA A 14 -3.27 -5.61 12.77
CA ALA A 14 -2.98 -6.31 14.03
C ALA A 14 -4.24 -6.71 14.81
N SER A 15 -5.34 -5.93 14.73
CA SER A 15 -6.59 -6.25 15.42
C SER A 15 -7.34 -7.45 14.85
N VAL A 16 -7.04 -7.86 13.62
CA VAL A 16 -7.57 -9.09 13.00
C VAL A 16 -6.63 -10.30 13.16
N GLY A 17 -5.68 -10.22 14.09
CA GLY A 17 -4.80 -11.33 14.44
C GLY A 17 -3.57 -11.52 13.56
N LEU A 18 -3.25 -10.55 12.70
CA LEU A 18 -2.09 -10.58 11.82
C LEU A 18 -0.89 -9.83 12.43
N TYR A 19 0.32 -10.26 12.11
CA TYR A 19 1.52 -9.47 12.38
C TYR A 19 1.62 -8.31 11.39
N ALA A 20 1.89 -7.11 11.89
CA ALA A 20 2.05 -5.92 11.07
C ALA A 20 3.44 -5.29 11.26
N LEU A 21 4.31 -5.43 10.27
CA LEU A 21 5.61 -4.78 10.25
C LEU A 21 5.50 -3.45 9.51
N ARG A 22 6.07 -2.40 10.08
CA ARG A 22 6.22 -1.08 9.44
C ARG A 22 7.68 -0.67 9.46
N PHE A 23 8.13 -0.09 8.39
CA PHE A 23 9.49 0.44 8.29
C PHE A 23 9.51 1.88 7.76
N ASN A 24 10.64 2.55 7.86
CA ASN A 24 10.89 3.82 7.18
C ASN A 24 11.78 3.54 5.97
N PHE A 25 11.44 4.13 4.84
CA PHE A 25 12.33 4.16 3.70
C PHE A 25 13.62 4.92 4.02
N ARG A 26 14.65 4.73 3.19
CA ARG A 26 15.91 5.47 3.26
C ARG A 26 15.69 6.98 3.35
N GLY A 27 16.50 7.68 4.12
CA GLY A 27 16.38 9.12 4.34
C GLY A 27 15.18 9.54 5.17
N VAL A 28 14.35 8.62 5.69
CA VAL A 28 13.17 8.95 6.51
C VAL A 28 13.40 8.62 7.97
N GLY A 29 13.24 9.62 8.82
CA GLY A 29 13.36 9.47 10.28
C GLY A 29 14.78 9.14 10.71
N LEU A 30 15.00 7.91 11.21
CA LEU A 30 16.31 7.42 11.61
C LEU A 30 16.95 6.47 10.57
N SER A 31 16.28 6.20 9.46
CA SER A 31 16.84 5.39 8.39
C SER A 31 17.94 6.15 7.66
N ALA A 32 19.08 5.51 7.50
CA ALA A 32 20.20 6.07 6.75
C ALA A 32 19.90 6.20 5.24
N GLY A 33 20.80 6.84 4.50
CA GLY A 33 20.69 7.02 3.06
C GLY A 33 19.87 8.25 2.67
N GLU A 34 19.62 8.38 1.38
CA GLU A 34 18.89 9.50 0.77
C GLU A 34 17.74 8.99 -0.10
N TRP A 35 16.68 9.79 -0.17
CA TRP A 35 15.54 9.51 -1.03
C TRP A 35 15.93 9.57 -2.51
N THR A 36 15.53 8.56 -3.29
CA THR A 36 15.91 8.40 -4.71
C THR A 36 14.73 8.52 -5.68
N GLY A 37 13.58 9.02 -5.22
CA GLY A 37 12.39 9.16 -6.08
C GLY A 37 11.63 7.85 -6.32
N GLY A 38 11.84 6.83 -5.48
CA GLY A 38 11.16 5.55 -5.58
C GLY A 38 11.90 4.50 -6.40
N LEU A 39 13.16 4.74 -6.75
CA LEU A 39 13.99 3.76 -7.47
C LEU A 39 14.62 2.76 -6.50
N ALA A 40 15.44 3.23 -5.60
CA ALA A 40 16.12 2.38 -4.62
C ALA A 40 15.25 2.05 -3.38
N GLU A 41 14.12 2.72 -3.19
CA GLU A 41 13.17 2.41 -2.11
C GLU A 41 12.47 1.05 -2.31
N VAL A 42 12.53 0.48 -3.51
CA VAL A 42 12.10 -0.89 -3.78
C VAL A 42 13.00 -1.90 -3.03
N ASP A 43 14.29 -1.64 -2.96
CA ASP A 43 15.24 -2.47 -2.20
C ASP A 43 14.97 -2.39 -0.70
N ASP A 44 14.56 -1.22 -0.18
CA ASP A 44 14.18 -1.07 1.23
C ASP A 44 12.94 -1.93 1.57
N LEU A 45 11.97 -1.99 0.65
CA LEU A 45 10.81 -2.87 0.80
C LEU A 45 11.23 -4.34 0.76
N ASP A 46 12.12 -4.73 -0.14
CA ASP A 46 12.61 -6.11 -0.24
C ASP A 46 13.31 -6.55 1.04
N LEU A 47 14.17 -5.70 1.61
CA LEU A 47 14.81 -5.95 2.91
C LEU A 47 13.78 -6.07 4.04
N ALA A 48 12.78 -5.20 4.09
CA ALA A 48 11.74 -5.27 5.10
C ALA A 48 10.90 -6.56 4.98
N ILE A 49 10.67 -7.04 3.75
CA ILE A 49 10.01 -8.32 3.49
C ILE A 49 10.89 -9.50 3.94
N ALA A 50 12.20 -9.43 3.67
CA ALA A 50 13.12 -10.46 4.14
C ALA A 50 13.13 -10.57 5.67
N ASP A 51 13.16 -9.43 6.38
CA ASP A 51 13.05 -9.38 7.84
C ASP A 51 11.70 -9.94 8.33
N ALA A 52 10.60 -9.55 7.69
CA ALA A 52 9.27 -10.05 8.03
C ALA A 52 9.19 -11.60 7.89
N ARG A 53 9.72 -12.14 6.80
CA ARG A 53 9.76 -13.59 6.56
C ARG A 53 10.65 -14.32 7.57
N ALA A 54 11.78 -13.74 7.93
CA ALA A 54 12.67 -14.30 8.96
C ALA A 54 11.99 -14.37 10.34
N LEU A 55 11.19 -13.37 10.69
CA LEU A 55 10.43 -13.31 11.94
C LEU A 55 9.19 -14.21 11.94
N ALA A 56 8.52 -14.35 10.80
CA ALA A 56 7.20 -14.98 10.69
C ALA A 56 7.24 -16.45 10.25
N GLY A 57 8.41 -17.02 9.97
CA GLY A 57 8.57 -18.47 9.82
C GLY A 57 7.74 -19.14 8.73
N GLY A 58 7.56 -18.49 7.57
CA GLY A 58 6.83 -19.08 6.43
C GLY A 58 5.32 -18.82 6.42
N LEU A 59 4.82 -17.91 7.25
CA LEU A 59 3.44 -17.44 7.19
C LEU A 59 3.19 -16.71 5.86
N PRO A 60 1.91 -16.67 5.38
CA PRO A 60 1.53 -15.90 4.20
C PRO A 60 1.94 -14.43 4.33
N LEU A 61 2.37 -13.83 3.21
CA LEU A 61 2.79 -12.44 3.12
C LEU A 61 1.68 -11.58 2.53
N ALA A 62 1.23 -10.59 3.27
CA ALA A 62 0.38 -9.53 2.74
C ALA A 62 1.16 -8.21 2.64
N LEU A 63 0.91 -7.45 1.59
CA LEU A 63 1.47 -6.11 1.42
C LEU A 63 0.38 -5.05 1.45
N SER A 64 0.66 -3.99 2.19
CA SER A 64 -0.17 -2.79 2.19
C SER A 64 0.69 -1.54 2.06
N GLY A 65 0.25 -0.61 1.25
CA GLY A 65 0.94 0.65 1.02
C GLY A 65 -0.02 1.82 0.86
N PHE A 66 0.43 3.00 1.26
CA PHE A 66 -0.28 4.25 1.03
C PHE A 66 0.55 5.16 0.14
N SER A 67 -0.07 5.74 -0.89
CA SER A 67 0.55 6.74 -1.76
C SER A 67 1.89 6.25 -2.33
N PHE A 68 2.98 6.88 -1.98
CA PHE A 68 4.33 6.46 -2.35
C PHE A 68 4.61 4.98 -2.01
N GLY A 69 4.18 4.53 -0.83
CA GLY A 69 4.31 3.13 -0.44
C GLY A 69 3.49 2.17 -1.32
N ALA A 70 2.34 2.61 -1.85
CA ALA A 70 1.57 1.83 -2.81
C ALA A 70 2.33 1.68 -4.14
N VAL A 71 2.89 2.76 -4.68
CA VAL A 71 3.72 2.71 -5.90
C VAL A 71 4.95 1.83 -5.71
N THR A 72 5.63 1.93 -4.57
CA THR A 72 6.79 1.09 -4.26
C THR A 72 6.41 -0.39 -4.20
N THR A 73 5.26 -0.72 -3.58
CA THR A 73 4.71 -2.09 -3.57
C THR A 73 4.46 -2.60 -4.98
N LEU A 74 3.81 -1.80 -5.84
CA LEU A 74 3.52 -2.18 -7.23
C LEU A 74 4.82 -2.36 -8.04
N ARG A 75 5.83 -1.51 -7.83
CA ARG A 75 7.15 -1.66 -8.48
C ARG A 75 7.85 -2.95 -8.06
N TRP A 76 7.81 -3.28 -6.77
CA TRP A 76 8.37 -4.53 -6.26
C TRP A 76 7.69 -5.75 -6.88
N LEU A 77 6.36 -5.74 -6.98
CA LEU A 77 5.60 -6.81 -7.65
C LEU A 77 5.94 -6.93 -9.14
N ALA A 78 6.10 -5.78 -9.84
CA ALA A 78 6.50 -5.76 -11.25
C ALA A 78 7.92 -6.30 -11.50
N GLN A 79 8.79 -6.25 -10.50
CA GLN A 79 10.15 -6.83 -10.52
C GLN A 79 10.16 -8.33 -10.18
N GLY A 80 9.01 -8.96 -10.05
CA GLY A 80 8.88 -10.39 -9.77
C GLY A 80 8.65 -10.74 -8.31
N GLY A 81 8.44 -9.75 -7.45
CA GLY A 81 8.03 -9.94 -6.06
C GLY A 81 6.70 -10.67 -5.96
N ARG A 82 6.50 -11.47 -4.91
CA ARG A 82 5.28 -12.26 -4.70
C ARG A 82 4.73 -12.04 -3.31
N ALA A 83 3.44 -11.74 -3.23
CA ALA A 83 2.66 -11.63 -2.00
C ALA A 83 1.35 -12.41 -2.16
N ASP A 84 0.83 -12.94 -1.06
CA ASP A 84 -0.41 -13.73 -1.04
C ASP A 84 -1.64 -12.83 -1.01
N ALA A 85 -1.51 -11.59 -0.50
CA ALA A 85 -2.53 -10.56 -0.55
C ALA A 85 -1.93 -9.17 -0.77
N VAL A 86 -2.63 -8.30 -1.51
CA VAL A 86 -2.20 -6.92 -1.76
C VAL A 86 -3.40 -5.98 -1.58
N ALA A 87 -3.29 -5.07 -0.62
CA ALA A 87 -4.33 -4.07 -0.34
C ALA A 87 -3.70 -2.68 -0.17
N LEU A 88 -4.04 -1.75 -1.05
CA LEU A 88 -3.42 -0.45 -1.20
C LEU A 88 -4.40 0.69 -0.89
N ALA A 89 -3.88 1.84 -0.47
CA ALA A 89 -4.66 3.06 -0.27
C ALA A 89 -4.07 4.23 -1.05
N GLY A 90 -4.92 5.06 -1.66
CA GLY A 90 -4.52 6.28 -2.33
C GLY A 90 -3.43 6.06 -3.37
N VAL A 91 -3.61 5.08 -4.26
CA VAL A 91 -2.66 4.83 -5.36
C VAL A 91 -2.64 6.05 -6.28
N PRO A 92 -1.53 6.76 -6.41
CA PRO A 92 -1.49 7.93 -7.27
C PRO A 92 -1.31 7.51 -8.73
N LEU A 93 -2.05 8.12 -9.64
CA LEU A 93 -1.85 7.98 -11.08
C LEU A 93 -0.86 9.02 -11.62
N ARG A 94 -0.59 10.07 -10.85
CA ARG A 94 0.33 11.16 -11.19
C ARG A 94 0.96 11.76 -9.94
N SER A 95 2.17 12.26 -10.07
CA SER A 95 2.84 13.03 -9.03
C SER A 95 3.89 13.95 -9.64
N ALA A 96 4.56 14.75 -8.82
CA ALA A 96 5.69 15.57 -9.28
C ALA A 96 6.89 14.73 -9.76
N THR A 97 6.97 13.47 -9.37
CA THR A 97 8.12 12.59 -9.61
C THR A 97 7.88 11.51 -10.66
N PHE A 98 6.66 11.31 -11.12
CA PHE A 98 6.33 10.34 -12.17
C PHE A 98 5.05 10.72 -12.91
N GLN A 99 4.93 10.22 -14.15
CA GLN A 99 3.75 10.35 -14.99
C GLN A 99 2.99 9.01 -15.06
N PRO A 100 1.73 9.01 -15.52
CA PRO A 100 0.91 7.80 -15.60
C PRO A 100 1.58 6.63 -16.35
N GLU A 101 2.33 6.92 -17.39
CA GLU A 101 3.03 5.95 -18.23
C GLU A 101 4.18 5.22 -17.50
N GLN A 102 4.63 5.80 -16.38
CA GLN A 102 5.72 5.25 -15.55
C GLN A 102 5.20 4.40 -14.39
N LEU A 103 3.87 4.28 -14.26
CA LEU A 103 3.28 3.46 -13.21
C LEU A 103 3.43 1.98 -13.55
N PRO A 104 3.80 1.16 -12.56
CA PRO A 104 3.81 -0.28 -12.74
C PRO A 104 2.38 -0.80 -12.91
N PRO A 105 2.22 -1.96 -13.57
CA PRO A 105 0.92 -2.61 -13.64
C PRO A 105 0.40 -2.97 -12.25
N VAL A 106 -0.90 -2.91 -12.09
CA VAL A 106 -1.58 -3.39 -10.88
C VAL A 106 -2.01 -4.84 -11.13
N PRO A 107 -1.56 -5.81 -10.32
CA PRO A 107 -1.98 -7.19 -10.46
C PRO A 107 -3.50 -7.34 -10.37
N ASP A 108 -4.05 -8.29 -11.12
CA ASP A 108 -5.49 -8.60 -11.10
C ASP A 108 -5.95 -8.93 -9.68
N GLY A 109 -7.09 -8.40 -9.28
CA GLY A 109 -7.64 -8.63 -7.96
C GLY A 109 -7.03 -7.80 -6.82
N THR A 110 -6.01 -6.97 -7.08
CA THR A 110 -5.48 -6.05 -6.07
C THR A 110 -6.61 -5.18 -5.50
N PHE A 111 -6.69 -5.11 -4.17
CA PHE A 111 -7.66 -4.27 -3.49
C PHE A 111 -7.13 -2.85 -3.32
N ILE A 112 -7.93 -1.85 -3.66
CA ILE A 112 -7.54 -0.43 -3.57
C ILE A 112 -8.65 0.37 -2.87
N VAL A 113 -8.30 1.02 -1.77
CA VAL A 113 -9.14 2.07 -1.16
C VAL A 113 -8.75 3.40 -1.79
N ALA A 114 -9.68 4.02 -2.51
CA ALA A 114 -9.50 5.27 -3.23
C ALA A 114 -10.28 6.40 -2.56
N ALA A 115 -9.74 7.61 -2.59
CA ALA A 115 -10.47 8.81 -2.18
C ALA A 115 -11.20 9.42 -3.39
N GLU A 116 -12.43 9.87 -3.18
CA GLU A 116 -13.24 10.45 -4.25
C GLU A 116 -12.62 11.72 -4.83
N LEU A 117 -12.05 12.55 -3.95
CA LEU A 117 -11.50 13.87 -4.30
C LEU A 117 -9.96 13.86 -4.35
N ASP A 118 -9.36 12.69 -4.61
CA ASP A 118 -7.89 12.56 -4.67
C ASP A 118 -7.31 13.28 -5.88
N GLN A 119 -6.52 14.32 -5.64
CA GLN A 119 -5.87 15.10 -6.70
C GLN A 119 -4.80 14.32 -7.48
N PHE A 120 -4.30 13.22 -6.93
CA PHE A 120 -3.30 12.37 -7.58
C PHE A 120 -3.91 11.21 -8.36
N GLY A 121 -5.19 10.92 -8.16
CA GLY A 121 -5.90 9.86 -8.86
C GLY A 121 -7.24 9.57 -8.19
N THR A 122 -8.32 10.09 -8.75
CA THR A 122 -9.68 9.86 -8.26
C THR A 122 -10.08 8.40 -8.40
N ALA A 123 -11.06 7.96 -7.62
CA ALA A 123 -11.60 6.60 -7.73
C ALA A 123 -12.11 6.26 -9.14
N ALA A 124 -12.66 7.25 -9.86
CA ALA A 124 -13.12 7.07 -11.24
C ALA A 124 -11.95 6.82 -12.20
N GLU A 125 -10.89 7.62 -12.08
CA GLU A 125 -9.67 7.46 -12.89
C GLU A 125 -8.98 6.14 -12.60
N LEU A 126 -8.91 5.73 -11.33
CA LEU A 126 -8.34 4.44 -10.94
C LEU A 126 -9.11 3.25 -11.53
N ARG A 127 -10.46 3.31 -11.55
CA ARG A 127 -11.29 2.27 -12.19
C ARG A 127 -11.05 2.19 -13.70
N ALA A 128 -10.85 3.32 -14.35
CA ALA A 128 -10.54 3.37 -15.77
C ALA A 128 -9.13 2.82 -16.06
N ALA A 129 -8.13 3.17 -15.24
CA ALA A 129 -6.75 2.72 -15.39
C ALA A 129 -6.55 1.24 -15.03
N TYR A 130 -7.27 0.76 -14.02
CA TYR A 130 -7.11 -0.59 -13.45
C TYR A 130 -8.43 -1.35 -13.36
N PRO A 131 -9.05 -1.73 -14.50
CA PRO A 131 -10.40 -2.31 -14.54
C PRO A 131 -10.53 -3.68 -13.86
N ARG A 132 -9.40 -4.34 -13.56
CA ARG A 132 -9.38 -5.63 -12.84
C ARG A 132 -9.03 -5.52 -11.36
N ALA A 133 -8.75 -4.32 -10.87
CA ALA A 133 -8.59 -4.06 -9.44
C ALA A 133 -9.95 -3.97 -8.74
N ARG A 134 -10.00 -4.38 -7.49
CA ARG A 134 -11.18 -4.21 -6.62
C ARG A 134 -11.09 -2.85 -5.93
N ILE A 135 -11.86 -1.86 -6.38
CA ILE A 135 -11.73 -0.48 -5.93
C ILE A 135 -12.93 -0.06 -5.11
N VAL A 136 -12.71 0.26 -3.84
CA VAL A 136 -13.66 0.89 -2.93
C VAL A 136 -13.36 2.39 -2.86
N ALA A 137 -14.36 3.23 -3.13
CA ALA A 137 -14.25 4.68 -3.07
C ALA A 137 -14.81 5.21 -1.76
N LEU A 138 -14.04 6.00 -1.04
CA LEU A 138 -14.51 6.78 0.10
C LEU A 138 -14.90 8.18 -0.34
N THR A 139 -16.17 8.52 -0.14
CA THR A 139 -16.76 9.79 -0.57
C THR A 139 -16.34 10.96 0.31
N GLY A 140 -16.24 12.15 -0.26
CA GLY A 140 -16.02 13.41 0.45
C GLY A 140 -14.63 13.56 1.06
N VAL A 141 -13.66 12.74 0.68
CA VAL A 141 -12.28 12.81 1.20
C VAL A 141 -11.26 12.99 0.09
N ASP A 142 -10.17 13.68 0.43
CA ASP A 142 -8.99 13.87 -0.39
C ASP A 142 -7.97 12.73 -0.21
N HIS A 143 -6.80 12.87 -0.83
CA HIS A 143 -5.69 11.92 -0.77
C HIS A 143 -5.30 11.46 0.64
N PHE A 144 -5.48 12.31 1.64
CA PHE A 144 -5.07 12.02 3.03
C PHE A 144 -6.15 11.34 3.87
N PHE A 145 -7.33 11.09 3.27
CA PHE A 145 -8.50 10.43 3.87
C PHE A 145 -9.07 11.08 5.12
N GLY A 146 -8.57 12.22 5.55
CA GLY A 146 -9.13 13.03 6.64
C GLY A 146 -9.62 12.22 7.85
N GLU A 147 -10.89 12.35 8.17
CA GLU A 147 -11.54 11.63 9.29
C GLU A 147 -11.79 10.15 9.01
N LYS A 148 -11.75 9.70 7.74
CA LYS A 148 -11.99 8.31 7.34
C LYS A 148 -10.76 7.40 7.40
N ARG A 149 -9.65 7.85 8.00
CA ARG A 149 -8.42 7.03 8.13
C ARG A 149 -8.64 5.70 8.82
N ASN A 150 -9.51 5.66 9.82
CA ASN A 150 -9.85 4.41 10.51
C ASN A 150 -10.63 3.47 9.60
N GLU A 151 -11.57 3.99 8.80
CA GLU A 151 -12.32 3.22 7.81
C GLU A 151 -11.40 2.60 6.76
N VAL A 152 -10.41 3.36 6.27
CA VAL A 152 -9.36 2.80 5.39
C VAL A 152 -8.63 1.63 6.04
N GLY A 153 -8.25 1.78 7.31
CA GLY A 153 -7.58 0.72 8.06
C GLY A 153 -8.41 -0.55 8.16
N VAL A 154 -9.69 -0.42 8.51
CA VAL A 154 -10.64 -1.54 8.62
C VAL A 154 -10.82 -2.24 7.28
N LEU A 155 -11.11 -1.49 6.21
CA LEU A 155 -11.30 -2.05 4.87
C LEU A 155 -10.08 -2.83 4.39
N ILE A 156 -8.87 -2.31 4.62
CA ILE A 156 -7.62 -3.00 4.25
C ILE A 156 -7.42 -4.27 5.08
N ALA A 157 -7.64 -4.20 6.39
CA ALA A 157 -7.43 -5.34 7.29
C ALA A 157 -8.42 -6.49 6.99
N GLU A 158 -9.70 -6.17 6.83
CA GLU A 158 -10.75 -7.14 6.48
C GLU A 158 -10.47 -7.80 5.13
N GLN A 159 -10.05 -7.01 4.12
CA GLN A 159 -9.74 -7.55 2.82
C GLN A 159 -8.51 -8.46 2.83
N ILE A 160 -7.45 -8.09 3.55
CA ILE A 160 -6.26 -8.95 3.71
C ILE A 160 -6.64 -10.25 4.42
N ALA A 161 -7.42 -10.18 5.51
CA ALA A 161 -7.87 -11.38 6.23
C ALA A 161 -8.69 -12.31 5.32
N GLN A 162 -9.59 -11.73 4.51
CA GLN A 162 -10.37 -12.48 3.54
C GLN A 162 -9.50 -13.14 2.46
N ASP A 163 -8.55 -12.40 1.87
CA ASP A 163 -7.67 -12.91 0.81
C ASP A 163 -6.73 -14.00 1.34
N LEU A 164 -6.29 -13.91 2.58
CA LEU A 164 -5.49 -14.94 3.26
C LEU A 164 -6.34 -16.10 3.81
N ARG A 165 -7.68 -16.04 3.69
CA ARG A 165 -8.63 -17.07 4.17
C ARG A 165 -8.44 -17.38 5.66
N LEU A 166 -8.32 -16.34 6.45
CA LEU A 166 -8.30 -16.45 7.90
C LEU A 166 -9.76 -16.49 8.38
N ASP A 167 -10.20 -17.65 8.88
CA ASP A 167 -11.53 -17.86 9.47
C ASP A 167 -11.63 -17.21 10.87
#